data_9edf8de686235bbde240747a6f123a4e
#
_entry.id   9edf8de686235bbde240747a6f123a4e
#
_cell.length_a   1.000
_cell.length_b   1.000
_cell.length_c   1.000
_cell.angle_alpha   90.00
_cell.angle_beta   90.00
_cell.angle_gamma   90.00
#
_symmetry.space_group_name_H-M   'P 1'
#
loop_
_entity.id
_entity.type
_entity.pdbx_description
1 polymer ?
#
loop_
_entity_poly.entity_id
_entity_poly.type
_entity_poly.pdbx_seq_one_letter_code
_entity_poly.pdbx_strand_id
1 'polypeptide(L)'
;PQQVLKAHARQKGSVWNSLPERHSWRSMGASLKVADRVGATLGMPVKEVTSAYRSPSYNRRCPGAKPNSWHMRNYALDLQYGTSPRNVAAVARKLRDQGYFKGGVGRYSSFTHIDSRGSNVDW
;
A
#
# COMPACT_ATOMS: atom_id res chain seq x y z
N PRO A 1 -10.32 4.50 -5.49
CA PRO A 1 -10.14 5.82 -4.87
C PRO A 1 -10.87 5.97 -3.55
N GLN A 2 -12.14 5.57 -3.44
CA GLN A 2 -12.88 5.64 -2.18
C GLN A 2 -12.23 4.82 -1.06
N GLN A 3 -11.71 3.65 -1.37
CA GLN A 3 -11.01 2.80 -0.41
C GLN A 3 -9.76 3.47 0.15
N VAL A 4 -9.03 4.19 -0.70
CA VAL A 4 -7.86 4.97 -0.28
C VAL A 4 -8.28 6.15 0.60
N LEU A 5 -9.35 6.85 0.23
CA LEU A 5 -9.87 7.96 1.03
C LEU A 5 -10.34 7.50 2.42
N LYS A 6 -10.96 6.31 2.51
CA LYS A 6 -11.31 5.73 3.81
C LYS A 6 -10.07 5.48 4.68
N ALA A 7 -8.99 5.00 4.09
CA ALA A 7 -7.74 4.82 4.82
C ALA A 7 -7.18 6.17 5.34
N HIS A 8 -7.35 7.25 4.59
CA HIS A 8 -6.93 8.59 5.01
C HIS A 8 -7.78 9.17 6.15
N ALA A 9 -9.00 8.67 6.33
CA ALA A 9 -9.92 9.13 7.38
C ALA A 9 -9.81 8.35 8.69
N ARG A 10 -8.80 7.49 8.85
CA ARG A 10 -8.64 6.65 10.03
C ARG A 10 -8.07 7.41 11.23
N GLN A 11 -8.33 6.87 12.42
CA GLN A 11 -7.87 7.41 13.69
C GLN A 11 -7.16 6.33 14.50
N LYS A 12 -6.08 6.70 15.18
CA LYS A 12 -5.37 5.88 16.16
C LYS A 12 -5.28 6.64 17.48
N GLY A 13 -6.02 6.19 18.50
CA GLY A 13 -6.16 6.93 19.75
C GLY A 13 -6.79 8.30 19.50
N SER A 14 -6.12 9.37 19.91
CA SER A 14 -6.55 10.75 19.66
C SER A 14 -6.01 11.33 18.35
N VAL A 15 -5.24 10.55 17.57
CA VAL A 15 -4.57 11.03 16.37
C VAL A 15 -5.33 10.59 15.13
N TRP A 16 -5.79 11.55 14.35
CA TRP A 16 -6.41 11.34 13.04
C TRP A 16 -5.35 11.31 11.95
N ASN A 17 -5.53 10.41 10.98
CA ASN A 17 -4.80 10.50 9.73
C ASN A 17 -5.33 11.69 8.92
N SER A 18 -4.64 12.06 7.85
CA SER A 18 -5.00 13.18 7.00
C SER A 18 -4.77 12.86 5.54
N LEU A 19 -5.23 13.74 4.66
CA LEU A 19 -4.91 13.66 3.24
C LEU A 19 -3.42 13.97 3.02
N PRO A 20 -2.78 13.29 2.05
CA PRO A 20 -1.40 13.60 1.71
C PRO A 20 -1.29 14.95 1.01
N GLU A 21 -0.10 15.54 1.08
CA GLU A 21 0.19 16.76 0.34
C GLU A 21 0.06 16.52 -1.17
N ARG A 22 -0.43 17.50 -1.88
CA ARG A 22 -0.78 17.39 -3.30
C ARG A 22 0.39 16.94 -4.19
N HIS A 23 1.60 17.40 -3.89
CA HIS A 23 2.78 17.04 -4.67
C HIS A 23 3.12 15.53 -4.61
N SER A 24 2.61 14.81 -3.62
CA SER A 24 2.82 13.35 -3.47
C SER A 24 1.75 12.49 -4.14
N TRP A 25 0.70 13.07 -4.71
CA TRP A 25 -0.41 12.30 -5.30
C TRP A 25 0.03 11.45 -6.50
N ARG A 26 1.01 11.92 -7.27
CA ARG A 26 1.55 11.18 -8.41
C ARG A 26 2.15 9.83 -7.98
N SER A 27 2.84 9.79 -6.86
CA SER A 27 3.42 8.56 -6.30
C SER A 27 2.33 7.54 -5.97
N MET A 28 1.24 8.00 -5.37
CA MET A 28 0.09 7.14 -5.08
C MET A 28 -0.57 6.63 -6.36
N GLY A 29 -0.66 7.45 -7.40
CA GLY A 29 -1.19 7.03 -8.70
C GLY A 29 -0.44 5.85 -9.29
N ALA A 30 0.89 5.87 -9.20
CA ALA A 30 1.73 4.75 -9.65
C ALA A 30 1.44 3.47 -8.86
N SER A 31 1.31 3.56 -7.55
CA SER A 31 1.01 2.41 -6.69
C SER A 31 -0.41 1.87 -6.90
N LEU A 32 -1.37 2.75 -7.15
CA LEU A 32 -2.74 2.35 -7.47
C LEU A 32 -2.81 1.55 -8.78
N LYS A 33 -2.02 1.92 -9.79
CA LYS A 33 -1.93 1.14 -11.04
C LYS A 33 -1.41 -0.27 -10.79
N VAL A 34 -0.44 -0.42 -9.91
CA VAL A 34 0.07 -1.74 -9.50
C VAL A 34 -1.03 -2.54 -8.81
N ALA A 35 -1.75 -1.92 -7.88
CA ALA A 35 -2.86 -2.58 -7.16
C ALA A 35 -3.93 -3.08 -8.13
N ASP A 36 -4.32 -2.28 -9.11
CA ASP A 36 -5.29 -2.66 -10.13
C ASP A 36 -4.77 -3.81 -11.00
N ARG A 37 -3.50 -3.80 -11.36
CA ARG A 37 -2.89 -4.86 -12.18
C ARG A 37 -2.83 -6.18 -11.42
N VAL A 38 -2.52 -6.14 -10.14
CA VAL A 38 -2.56 -7.32 -9.27
C VAL A 38 -3.99 -7.89 -9.24
N GLY A 39 -4.98 -7.03 -9.05
CA GLY A 39 -6.39 -7.44 -9.07
C GLY A 39 -6.80 -8.07 -10.39
N ALA A 40 -6.42 -7.48 -11.52
CA ALA A 40 -6.69 -8.02 -12.84
C ALA A 40 -6.05 -9.40 -13.03
N THR A 41 -4.82 -9.58 -12.56
CA THR A 41 -4.09 -10.85 -12.66
C THR A 41 -4.71 -11.93 -11.77
N LEU A 42 -5.17 -11.55 -10.56
CA LEU A 42 -5.87 -12.46 -9.63
C LEU A 42 -7.31 -12.75 -10.09
N GLY A 43 -7.87 -11.96 -10.99
CA GLY A 43 -9.27 -12.05 -11.38
C GLY A 43 -10.25 -11.56 -10.33
N MET A 44 -9.83 -10.65 -9.45
CA MET A 44 -10.66 -10.10 -8.37
C MET A 44 -10.24 -8.66 -8.03
N PRO A 45 -11.18 -7.81 -7.59
CA PRO A 45 -10.86 -6.44 -7.20
C PRO A 45 -10.18 -6.40 -5.83
N VAL A 46 -9.61 -5.24 -5.50
CA VAL A 46 -9.16 -4.93 -4.14
C VAL A 46 -10.37 -5.01 -3.20
N LYS A 47 -10.27 -5.80 -2.15
CA LYS A 47 -11.31 -5.94 -1.14
C LYS A 47 -11.28 -4.77 -0.16
N GLU A 48 -10.09 -4.43 0.33
CA GLU A 48 -9.89 -3.32 1.27
C GLU A 48 -8.47 -2.76 1.15
N VAL A 49 -8.37 -1.44 1.30
CA VAL A 49 -7.10 -0.75 1.54
C VAL A 49 -7.01 -0.52 3.04
N THR A 50 -6.17 -1.29 3.73
CA THR A 50 -6.03 -1.18 5.19
C THR A 50 -5.15 0.00 5.59
N SER A 51 -4.23 0.41 4.74
CA SER A 51 -3.42 1.61 4.93
C SER A 51 -2.94 2.14 3.58
N ALA A 52 -2.88 3.46 3.46
CA ALA A 52 -2.33 4.16 2.31
C ALA A 52 -1.38 5.24 2.85
N TYR A 53 -1.61 6.53 2.53
CA TYR A 53 -0.82 7.58 3.15
C TYR A 53 -1.00 7.58 4.67
N ARG A 54 0.11 7.80 5.38
CA ARG A 54 0.12 8.07 6.81
C ARG A 54 0.81 9.40 7.07
N SER A 55 0.13 10.32 7.77
CA SER A 55 0.81 11.50 8.30
C SER A 55 1.88 11.07 9.29
N PRO A 56 2.94 11.87 9.53
CA PRO A 56 3.98 11.50 10.49
C PRO A 56 3.43 11.18 11.89
N SER A 57 2.50 11.97 12.39
CA SER A 57 1.88 11.75 13.70
C SER A 57 1.04 10.47 13.74
N TYR A 58 0.28 10.18 12.68
CA TYR A 58 -0.50 8.95 12.57
C TYR A 58 0.43 7.72 12.46
N ASN A 59 1.51 7.81 11.67
CA ASN A 59 2.47 6.72 11.51
C ASN A 59 3.09 6.30 12.85
N ARG A 60 3.40 7.25 13.73
CA ARG A 60 3.93 6.96 15.07
C ARG A 60 2.98 6.13 15.93
N ARG A 61 1.68 6.15 15.64
CA ARG A 61 0.64 5.38 16.35
C ARG A 61 0.34 4.03 15.72
N CYS A 62 0.87 3.75 14.51
CA CYS A 62 0.64 2.47 13.84
C CYS A 62 1.59 1.40 14.40
N PRO A 63 1.07 0.24 14.87
CA PRO A 63 1.92 -0.83 15.38
C PRO A 63 2.93 -1.31 14.33
N GLY A 64 4.19 -1.43 14.73
CA GLY A 64 5.26 -1.90 13.86
C GLY A 64 5.70 -0.93 12.76
N ALA A 65 5.17 0.29 12.75
CA ALA A 65 5.53 1.28 11.73
C ALA A 65 6.96 1.77 11.91
N LYS A 66 7.68 1.89 10.79
CA LYS A 66 9.04 2.42 10.78
C LYS A 66 9.00 3.96 10.74
N PRO A 67 9.96 4.66 11.38
CA PRO A 67 10.01 6.14 11.36
C PRO A 67 10.07 6.74 9.95
N ASN A 68 10.68 6.05 8.99
CA ASN A 68 10.82 6.48 7.60
C ASN A 68 9.93 5.65 6.66
N SER A 69 8.72 5.35 7.09
CA SER A 69 7.78 4.54 6.31
C SER A 69 7.48 5.16 4.95
N TRP A 70 7.41 4.32 3.92
CA TRP A 70 7.00 4.71 2.58
C TRP A 70 5.52 5.14 2.52
N HIS A 71 4.71 4.75 3.51
CA HIS A 71 3.35 5.28 3.70
C HIS A 71 3.35 6.79 3.92
N MET A 72 4.34 7.35 4.61
CA MET A 72 4.46 8.80 4.82
C MET A 72 4.84 9.56 3.55
N ARG A 73 5.44 8.87 2.58
CA ARG A 73 5.82 9.44 1.28
C ARG A 73 4.76 9.23 0.20
N ASN A 74 3.62 8.63 0.58
CA ASN A 74 2.52 8.33 -0.33
C ASN A 74 2.89 7.37 -1.48
N TYR A 75 3.81 6.44 -1.23
CA TYR A 75 4.19 5.39 -2.18
C TYR A 75 3.56 4.04 -1.87
N ALA A 76 3.13 3.80 -0.62
CA ALA A 76 2.80 2.49 -0.12
C ALA A 76 1.31 2.28 0.09
N LEU A 77 0.87 1.07 -0.22
CA LEU A 77 -0.49 0.57 0.02
C LEU A 77 -0.39 -0.75 0.77
N ASP A 78 -1.20 -0.91 1.81
CA ASP A 78 -1.47 -2.18 2.45
C ASP A 78 -2.84 -2.65 1.99
N LEU A 79 -2.89 -3.82 1.34
CA LEU A 79 -4.03 -4.26 0.55
C LEU A 79 -4.53 -5.62 0.98
N GLN A 80 -5.85 -5.79 0.95
CA GLN A 80 -6.51 -7.09 1.02
C GLN A 80 -7.25 -7.35 -0.29
N TYR A 81 -7.13 -8.60 -0.75
CA TYR A 81 -7.90 -9.14 -1.87
C TYR A 81 -8.72 -10.32 -1.38
N GLY A 82 -9.57 -10.89 -2.22
CA GLY A 82 -10.36 -12.07 -1.88
C GLY A 82 -9.56 -13.39 -1.80
N THR A 83 -8.24 -13.31 -1.64
CA THR A 83 -7.34 -14.45 -1.51
C THR A 83 -6.26 -14.14 -0.47
N SER A 84 -5.42 -15.12 -0.14
CA SER A 84 -4.41 -14.98 0.92
C SER A 84 -3.33 -13.94 0.56
N PRO A 85 -2.72 -13.29 1.57
CA PRO A 85 -1.57 -12.41 1.33
C PRO A 85 -0.41 -13.11 0.61
N ARG A 86 -0.23 -14.39 0.83
CA ARG A 86 0.77 -15.21 0.13
C ARG A 86 0.55 -15.18 -1.38
N ASN A 87 -0.69 -15.39 -1.84
CA ASN A 87 -1.03 -15.37 -3.25
C ASN A 87 -0.87 -13.97 -3.84
N VAL A 88 -1.29 -12.95 -3.10
CA VAL A 88 -1.15 -11.55 -3.52
C VAL A 88 0.33 -11.18 -3.68
N ALA A 89 1.16 -11.52 -2.71
CA ALA A 89 2.60 -11.26 -2.76
C ALA A 89 3.26 -11.99 -3.95
N ALA A 90 2.89 -13.23 -4.22
CA ALA A 90 3.42 -13.99 -5.35
C ALA A 90 3.09 -13.31 -6.69
N VAL A 91 1.86 -12.86 -6.87
CA VAL A 91 1.43 -12.14 -8.08
C VAL A 91 2.16 -10.80 -8.21
N ALA A 92 2.26 -10.04 -7.12
CA ALA A 92 2.96 -8.76 -7.12
C ALA A 92 4.44 -8.92 -7.51
N ARG A 93 5.13 -9.91 -6.95
CA ARG A 93 6.53 -10.21 -7.29
C ARG A 93 6.68 -10.60 -8.76
N LYS A 94 5.77 -11.41 -9.29
CA LYS A 94 5.77 -11.80 -10.69
C LYS A 94 5.62 -10.59 -11.61
N LEU A 95 4.68 -9.70 -11.32
CA LEU A 95 4.49 -8.46 -12.10
C LEU A 95 5.73 -7.56 -12.01
N ARG A 96 6.35 -7.46 -10.85
CA ARG A 96 7.59 -6.72 -10.67
C ARG A 96 8.72 -7.31 -11.52
N ASP A 97 8.86 -8.64 -11.54
CA ASP A 97 9.85 -9.34 -12.36
C ASP A 97 9.60 -9.13 -13.86
N GLN A 98 8.35 -8.92 -14.26
CA GLN A 98 7.97 -8.60 -15.64
C GLN A 98 8.18 -7.11 -15.98
N GLY A 99 8.63 -6.29 -15.04
CA GLY A 99 8.93 -4.88 -15.27
C GLY A 99 7.77 -3.92 -15.09
N TYR A 100 6.63 -4.34 -14.53
CA TYR A 100 5.49 -3.46 -14.31
C TYR A 100 5.73 -2.39 -13.26
N PHE A 101 6.60 -2.67 -12.29
CA PHE A 101 6.99 -1.69 -11.27
C PHE A 101 8.30 -2.08 -10.61
N LYS A 102 8.88 -1.14 -9.88
CA LYS A 102 10.04 -1.37 -9.01
C LYS A 102 9.66 -0.93 -7.61
N GLY A 103 9.67 -1.87 -6.67
CA GLY A 103 9.25 -1.52 -5.33
C GLY A 103 9.26 -2.66 -4.33
N GLY A 104 8.71 -2.35 -3.16
CA GLY A 104 8.61 -3.27 -2.05
C GLY A 104 7.37 -4.15 -2.14
N VAL A 105 7.52 -5.41 -1.76
CA VAL A 105 6.43 -6.35 -1.55
C VAL A 105 6.64 -7.00 -0.19
N GLY A 106 5.73 -6.73 0.74
CA GLY A 106 5.76 -7.28 2.09
C GLY A 106 4.54 -8.15 2.36
N ARG A 107 4.77 -9.39 2.83
CA ARG A 107 3.71 -10.31 3.16
C ARG A 107 3.46 -10.30 4.67
N TYR A 108 2.23 -9.96 5.05
CA TYR A 108 1.76 -10.01 6.43
C TYR A 108 0.67 -11.07 6.59
N SER A 109 0.21 -11.30 7.82
CA SER A 109 -0.82 -12.33 8.08
C SER A 109 -2.18 -12.02 7.49
N SER A 110 -2.55 -10.74 7.41
CA SER A 110 -3.88 -10.31 6.97
C SER A 110 -3.90 -9.37 5.77
N PHE A 111 -2.75 -8.90 5.31
CA PHE A 111 -2.64 -7.97 4.18
C PHE A 111 -1.29 -8.09 3.49
N THR A 112 -1.18 -7.48 2.33
CA THR A 112 0.08 -7.39 1.57
C THR A 112 0.45 -5.93 1.39
N HIS A 113 1.68 -5.58 1.71
CA HIS A 113 2.25 -4.27 1.44
C HIS A 113 2.81 -4.24 0.03
N ILE A 114 2.46 -3.21 -0.73
CA ILE A 114 3.00 -2.95 -2.07
C ILE A 114 3.38 -1.48 -2.15
N ASP A 115 4.56 -1.18 -2.65
CA ASP A 115 4.97 0.19 -2.92
C ASP A 115 5.76 0.31 -4.21
N SER A 116 5.88 1.55 -4.70
CA SER A 116 6.60 1.89 -5.93
C SER A 116 7.84 2.73 -5.63
N ARG A 117 8.58 2.36 -4.59
CA ARG A 117 9.76 3.13 -4.11
C ARG A 117 10.92 3.23 -5.10
N GLY A 118 10.94 2.43 -6.17
CA GLY A 118 11.98 2.47 -7.17
C GLY A 118 13.10 1.44 -7.00
N SER A 119 13.09 0.69 -5.91
CA SER A 119 14.02 -0.42 -5.66
C SER A 119 13.27 -1.64 -5.17
N ASN A 120 13.68 -2.85 -5.59
CA ASN A 120 12.98 -4.08 -5.25
C ASN A 120 13.43 -4.59 -3.88
N VAL A 121 12.45 -4.75 -2.97
CA VAL A 121 12.67 -5.26 -1.61
C VAL A 121 11.53 -6.20 -1.27
N ASP A 122 11.86 -7.34 -0.67
CA ASP A 122 10.88 -8.33 -0.20
C ASP A 122 11.01 -8.53 1.31
N TRP A 123 9.85 -8.72 1.98
CA TRP A 123 9.80 -9.14 3.38
C TRP A 123 8.52 -9.85 3.77
#